data_9ef74a4a903386ac310f5ba4de56fe37
#
_entry.id   9ef74a4a903386ac310f5ba4de56fe37
#
_cell.length_a   1.000
_cell.length_b   1.000
_cell.length_c   1.000
_cell.angle_alpha   90.00
_cell.angle_beta   90.00
_cell.angle_gamma   90.00
#
_symmetry.space_group_name_H-M   'P 1'
#
loop_
_entity.id
_entity.type
_entity.pdbx_description
1 polymer ?
#
loop_
_entity_poly.entity_id
_entity_poly.type
_entity_poly.pdbx_seq_one_letter_code
_entity_poly.pdbx_strand_id
1 'polypeptide(L)'
;QRGDLLMKKIWKWLLFVLVILLAAGCVFLYRYINRIRYNDGYVNGNTAGNLYNEGYFCEKDGIVYFANPADNYCLYSMNPDGTNIKKLEDQSVSYINVDDHYIYYCKLKGKSADSFSFLPVNTNSLCRLDIDGKGKPEILDDDPCMYASLVGNYLYYLHYDTTDATTLYKVKIDGKEKEQVEKQSYFTASTDGQY
;
A
#
# COMPACT_ATOMS: atom_id res chain seq x y z
N GLN A 1 -34.81 52.28 3.82
CA GLN A 1 -33.79 52.04 2.79
C GLN A 1 -32.38 51.76 3.35
N ARG A 2 -31.91 52.47 4.41
CA ARG A 2 -30.55 52.24 4.98
C ARG A 2 -30.46 50.96 5.81
N GLY A 3 -31.53 50.56 6.48
CA GLY A 3 -31.63 49.31 7.26
C GLY A 3 -31.61 48.05 6.38
N ASP A 4 -32.32 48.07 5.25
CA ASP A 4 -32.38 46.94 4.31
C ASP A 4 -31.04 46.68 3.63
N LEU A 5 -30.29 47.74 3.34
CA LEU A 5 -28.91 47.61 2.76
C LEU A 5 -27.94 47.01 3.79
N LEU A 6 -28.05 47.37 5.04
CA LEU A 6 -27.21 46.83 6.13
C LEU A 6 -27.55 45.35 6.38
N MET A 7 -28.82 44.99 6.43
CA MET A 7 -29.26 43.59 6.56
C MET A 7 -28.78 42.73 5.40
N LYS A 8 -28.93 43.19 4.17
CA LYS A 8 -28.40 42.46 2.97
C LYS A 8 -26.90 42.26 3.03
N LYS A 9 -26.13 43.22 3.57
CA LYS A 9 -24.71 43.11 3.74
C LYS A 9 -24.34 42.06 4.81
N ILE A 10 -25.04 42.07 5.94
CA ILE A 10 -24.88 41.11 7.03
C ILE A 10 -25.22 39.70 6.53
N TRP A 11 -26.30 39.50 5.79
CA TRP A 11 -26.65 38.21 5.20
C TRP A 11 -25.61 37.67 4.23
N LYS A 12 -25.02 38.54 3.41
CA LYS A 12 -23.91 38.13 2.52
C LYS A 12 -22.68 37.67 3.29
N TRP A 13 -22.35 38.38 4.38
CA TRP A 13 -21.24 37.97 5.25
C TRP A 13 -21.56 36.66 5.99
N LEU A 14 -22.74 36.44 6.47
CA LEU A 14 -23.16 35.20 7.10
C LEU A 14 -23.13 34.03 6.12
N LEU A 15 -23.59 34.25 4.89
CA LEU A 15 -23.52 33.24 3.83
C LEU A 15 -22.03 32.90 3.48
N PHE A 16 -21.20 33.90 3.40
CA PHE A 16 -19.76 33.72 3.11
C PHE A 16 -19.07 32.91 4.22
N VAL A 17 -19.32 33.24 5.47
CA VAL A 17 -18.82 32.48 6.64
C VAL A 17 -19.35 31.04 6.62
N LEU A 18 -20.64 30.84 6.33
CA LEU A 18 -21.23 29.50 6.22
C LEU A 18 -20.53 28.66 5.13
N VAL A 19 -20.25 29.23 3.96
CA VAL A 19 -19.53 28.54 2.87
C VAL A 19 -18.12 28.13 3.30
N ILE A 20 -17.41 29.01 4.01
CA ILE A 20 -16.08 28.69 4.55
C ILE A 20 -16.12 27.54 5.55
N LEU A 21 -17.10 27.55 6.46
CA LEU A 21 -17.26 26.49 7.45
C LEU A 21 -17.61 25.16 6.80
N LEU A 22 -18.46 25.16 5.78
CA LEU A 22 -18.78 23.94 5.01
C LEU A 22 -17.54 23.42 4.26
N ALA A 23 -16.78 24.29 3.61
CA ALA A 23 -15.55 23.90 2.93
C ALA A 23 -14.51 23.32 3.91
N ALA A 24 -14.32 23.95 5.07
CA ALA A 24 -13.46 23.45 6.13
C ALA A 24 -13.92 22.08 6.65
N GLY A 25 -15.22 21.92 6.84
CA GLY A 25 -15.84 20.65 7.24
C GLY A 25 -15.61 19.54 6.20
N CYS A 26 -15.75 19.84 4.91
CA CYS A 26 -15.47 18.90 3.83
C CYS A 26 -13.99 18.49 3.81
N VAL A 27 -13.06 19.44 3.97
CA VAL A 27 -11.62 19.14 4.03
C VAL A 27 -11.28 18.28 5.26
N PHE A 28 -11.87 18.60 6.42
CA PHE A 28 -11.68 17.81 7.63
C PHE A 28 -12.19 16.38 7.46
N LEU A 29 -13.40 16.23 6.93
CA LEU A 29 -14.03 14.93 6.68
C LEU A 29 -13.21 14.12 5.67
N TYR A 30 -12.75 14.74 4.59
CA TYR A 30 -11.87 14.10 3.62
C TYR A 30 -10.59 13.58 4.26
N ARG A 31 -9.91 14.39 5.08
CA ARG A 31 -8.69 13.99 5.80
C ARG A 31 -8.96 12.89 6.82
N TYR A 32 -10.11 12.93 7.48
CA TYR A 32 -10.50 11.91 8.46
C TYR A 32 -10.76 10.56 7.80
N ILE A 33 -11.47 10.53 6.68
CA ILE A 33 -11.79 9.31 5.93
C ILE A 33 -10.52 8.70 5.31
N ASN A 34 -9.62 9.54 4.76
CA ASN A 34 -8.41 9.08 4.08
C ASN A 34 -7.19 9.01 5.01
N ARG A 35 -7.38 9.05 6.32
CA ARG A 35 -6.25 8.89 7.25
C ARG A 35 -5.73 7.46 7.21
N ILE A 36 -4.41 7.33 7.29
CA ILE A 36 -3.76 6.04 7.46
C ILE A 36 -4.17 5.42 8.80
N ARG A 37 -4.53 4.16 8.77
CA ARG A 37 -4.83 3.35 9.94
C ARG A 37 -3.59 2.52 10.27
N TYR A 38 -3.01 2.77 11.42
CA TYR A 38 -1.85 2.05 11.90
C TYR A 38 -2.28 0.82 12.72
N ASN A 39 -1.41 -0.18 12.76
CA ASN A 39 -1.59 -1.34 13.60
C ASN A 39 -1.29 -0.97 15.06
N ASP A 40 -2.16 -1.39 16.00
CA ASP A 40 -2.04 -1.09 17.43
C ASP A 40 -1.03 -1.98 18.17
N GLY A 41 -0.34 -2.86 17.46
CA GLY A 41 0.62 -3.79 18.05
C GLY A 41 1.51 -4.44 17.02
N TYR A 42 2.14 -5.53 17.43
CA TYR A 42 2.92 -6.35 16.52
C TYR A 42 2.00 -7.08 15.55
N VAL A 43 2.23 -6.87 14.27
CA VAL A 43 1.53 -7.55 13.18
C VAL A 43 2.58 -8.16 12.25
N ASN A 44 2.38 -9.40 11.89
CA ASN A 44 3.16 -10.10 10.90
C ASN A 44 2.27 -10.33 9.66
N GLY A 45 2.64 -9.71 8.55
CA GLY A 45 1.77 -9.63 7.37
C GLY A 45 1.62 -10.93 6.58
N ASN A 46 2.60 -11.85 6.71
CA ASN A 46 2.57 -13.18 6.08
C ASN A 46 3.56 -14.10 6.79
N THR A 47 3.48 -15.39 6.54
CA THR A 47 4.43 -16.38 7.09
C THR A 47 5.77 -16.36 6.35
N ALA A 48 6.85 -16.70 7.06
CA ALA A 48 8.17 -16.84 6.45
C ALA A 48 8.17 -17.83 5.29
N GLY A 49 7.49 -18.97 5.45
CA GLY A 49 7.41 -20.00 4.41
C GLY A 49 6.77 -19.48 3.12
N ASN A 50 5.70 -18.71 3.22
CA ASN A 50 5.06 -18.08 2.06
C ASN A 50 5.98 -17.05 1.41
N LEU A 51 6.62 -16.18 2.20
CA LEU A 51 7.50 -15.13 1.69
C LEU A 51 8.75 -15.69 0.99
N TYR A 52 9.31 -16.78 1.49
CA TYR A 52 10.40 -17.49 0.80
C TYR A 52 9.98 -18.16 -0.51
N ASN A 53 8.68 -18.41 -0.69
CA ASN A 53 8.08 -18.90 -1.93
C ASN A 53 7.39 -17.76 -2.71
N GLU A 54 8.04 -16.62 -2.86
CA GLU A 54 7.58 -15.45 -3.62
C GLU A 54 6.34 -14.75 -3.02
N GLY A 55 5.82 -15.23 -1.87
CA GLY A 55 4.66 -14.63 -1.21
C GLY A 55 3.40 -14.55 -2.09
N TYR A 56 3.15 -15.55 -2.93
CA TYR A 56 2.04 -15.54 -3.88
C TYR A 56 0.67 -15.70 -3.23
N PHE A 57 0.61 -16.01 -1.95
CA PHE A 57 -0.64 -15.99 -1.21
C PHE A 57 -0.44 -15.61 0.26
N CYS A 58 -1.51 -15.11 0.85
CA CYS A 58 -1.61 -14.79 2.27
C CYS A 58 -3.04 -15.03 2.72
N GLU A 59 -3.24 -15.61 3.89
CA GLU A 59 -4.55 -15.74 4.51
C GLU A 59 -4.66 -14.77 5.67
N LYS A 60 -5.79 -14.06 5.76
CA LYS A 60 -6.11 -13.17 6.87
C LYS A 60 -7.61 -13.22 7.13
N ASP A 61 -7.97 -13.57 8.37
CA ASP A 61 -9.36 -13.60 8.87
C ASP A 61 -10.35 -14.38 7.98
N GLY A 62 -9.90 -15.53 7.46
CA GLY A 62 -10.71 -16.40 6.60
C GLY A 62 -10.86 -15.88 5.16
N ILE A 63 -10.02 -14.95 4.73
CA ILE A 63 -9.91 -14.53 3.32
C ILE A 63 -8.51 -14.89 2.83
N VAL A 64 -8.45 -15.49 1.65
CA VAL A 64 -7.18 -15.78 0.95
C VAL A 64 -6.95 -14.71 -0.09
N TYR A 65 -5.82 -14.02 0.01
CA TYR A 65 -5.30 -13.09 -0.98
C TYR A 65 -4.22 -13.79 -1.78
N PHE A 66 -4.30 -13.75 -3.10
CA PHE A 66 -3.37 -14.52 -3.92
C PHE A 66 -3.08 -13.87 -5.27
N ALA A 67 -1.91 -14.17 -5.80
CA ALA A 67 -1.51 -13.86 -7.15
C ALA A 67 -2.05 -14.96 -8.08
N ASN A 68 -3.01 -14.63 -8.94
CA ASN A 68 -3.70 -15.63 -9.78
C ASN A 68 -2.86 -16.01 -11.00
N PRO A 69 -2.30 -17.23 -11.08
CA PRO A 69 -1.48 -17.64 -12.22
C PRO A 69 -2.27 -17.75 -13.54
N ALA A 70 -3.60 -17.94 -13.48
CA ALA A 70 -4.46 -17.97 -14.65
C ALA A 70 -4.72 -16.58 -15.25
N ASP A 71 -4.37 -15.50 -14.52
CA ASP A 71 -4.52 -14.11 -14.97
C ASP A 71 -3.23 -13.32 -14.70
N ASN A 72 -2.12 -13.77 -15.25
CA ASN A 72 -0.81 -13.13 -15.18
C ASN A 72 -0.37 -12.71 -13.76
N TYR A 73 -0.70 -13.51 -12.75
CA TYR A 73 -0.40 -13.24 -11.35
C TYR A 73 -1.01 -11.92 -10.82
N CYS A 74 -2.13 -11.48 -11.38
CA CYS A 74 -2.88 -10.36 -10.81
C CYS A 74 -3.37 -10.69 -9.39
N LEU A 75 -3.53 -9.66 -8.55
CA LEU A 75 -4.00 -9.83 -7.17
C LEU A 75 -5.49 -10.13 -7.11
N TYR A 76 -5.83 -11.19 -6.42
CA TYR A 76 -7.20 -11.65 -6.17
C TYR A 76 -7.43 -11.91 -4.68
N SER A 77 -8.70 -11.95 -4.31
CA SER A 77 -9.15 -12.52 -3.03
C SER A 77 -10.21 -13.59 -3.26
N MET A 78 -10.33 -14.53 -2.31
CA MET A 78 -11.35 -15.57 -2.31
C MET A 78 -11.59 -16.08 -0.88
N ASN A 79 -12.71 -16.81 -0.70
CA ASN A 79 -12.88 -17.62 0.50
C ASN A 79 -11.96 -18.85 0.45
N PRO A 80 -11.61 -19.47 1.60
CA PRO A 80 -10.79 -20.69 1.65
C PRO A 80 -11.38 -21.88 0.91
N ASP A 81 -12.70 -21.91 0.70
CA ASP A 81 -13.42 -22.93 -0.06
C ASP A 81 -13.40 -22.68 -1.58
N GLY A 82 -12.70 -21.64 -2.05
CA GLY A 82 -12.60 -21.26 -3.44
C GLY A 82 -13.81 -20.49 -3.97
N THR A 83 -14.71 -20.04 -3.12
CA THR A 83 -15.86 -19.18 -3.53
C THR A 83 -15.52 -17.69 -3.39
N ASN A 84 -16.40 -16.82 -3.90
CA ASN A 84 -16.29 -15.35 -3.82
C ASN A 84 -14.97 -14.79 -4.39
N ILE A 85 -14.49 -15.38 -5.48
CA ILE A 85 -13.28 -14.94 -6.18
C ILE A 85 -13.50 -13.51 -6.70
N LYS A 86 -12.60 -12.59 -6.30
CA LYS A 86 -12.65 -11.19 -6.70
C LYS A 86 -11.27 -10.71 -7.10
N LYS A 87 -11.15 -10.06 -8.27
CA LYS A 87 -9.94 -9.37 -8.68
C LYS A 87 -9.81 -8.04 -7.95
N LEU A 88 -8.61 -7.74 -7.42
CA LEU A 88 -8.31 -6.54 -6.65
C LEU A 88 -7.34 -5.59 -7.38
N GLU A 89 -6.41 -6.13 -8.18
CA GLU A 89 -5.41 -5.37 -8.94
C GLU A 89 -5.17 -6.02 -10.30
N ASP A 90 -4.94 -5.19 -11.32
CA ASP A 90 -4.78 -5.63 -12.72
C ASP A 90 -3.33 -5.95 -13.11
N GLN A 91 -2.39 -5.81 -12.20
CA GLN A 91 -0.98 -6.09 -12.47
C GLN A 91 -0.46 -7.26 -11.66
N SER A 92 0.58 -7.91 -12.19
CA SER A 92 1.25 -9.00 -11.51
C SER A 92 1.81 -8.57 -10.17
N VAL A 93 1.61 -9.39 -9.14
CA VAL A 93 2.05 -9.14 -7.77
C VAL A 93 2.82 -10.31 -7.18
N SER A 94 3.68 -10.01 -6.22
CA SER A 94 4.40 -10.96 -5.39
C SER A 94 4.60 -10.41 -3.97
N TYR A 95 5.07 -11.22 -3.05
CA TYR A 95 5.33 -10.84 -1.65
C TYR A 95 4.12 -10.18 -0.98
N ILE A 96 2.96 -10.82 -1.12
CA ILE A 96 1.70 -10.36 -0.52
C ILE A 96 1.79 -10.44 1.00
N ASN A 97 1.50 -9.33 1.66
CA ASN A 97 1.35 -9.20 3.11
C ASN A 97 -0.01 -8.55 3.39
N VAL A 98 -0.66 -8.91 4.48
CA VAL A 98 -1.98 -8.37 4.82
C VAL A 98 -2.04 -8.05 6.31
N ASP A 99 -2.55 -6.88 6.66
CA ASP A 99 -2.96 -6.53 8.02
C ASP A 99 -4.48 -6.31 8.11
N ASP A 100 -4.97 -5.73 9.19
CA ASP A 100 -6.41 -5.50 9.39
C ASP A 100 -6.98 -4.42 8.44
N HIS A 101 -6.12 -3.67 7.75
CA HIS A 101 -6.50 -2.48 7.02
C HIS A 101 -6.07 -2.48 5.56
N TYR A 102 -4.94 -3.13 5.26
CA TYR A 102 -4.30 -3.01 3.96
C TYR A 102 -3.70 -4.33 3.47
N ILE A 103 -3.55 -4.38 2.16
CA ILE A 103 -2.77 -5.39 1.44
C ILE A 103 -1.51 -4.70 0.93
N TYR A 104 -0.34 -5.29 1.19
CA TYR A 104 0.95 -4.82 0.71
C TYR A 104 1.55 -5.86 -0.23
N TYR A 105 2.21 -5.41 -1.27
CA TYR A 105 2.79 -6.31 -2.27
C TYR A 105 3.84 -5.61 -3.12
N CYS A 106 4.73 -6.37 -3.72
CA CYS A 106 5.57 -5.91 -4.80
C CYS A 106 4.80 -6.05 -6.11
N LYS A 107 4.68 -4.95 -6.86
CA LYS A 107 3.93 -4.87 -8.12
C LYS A 107 4.92 -4.81 -9.28
N LEU A 108 4.80 -5.74 -10.24
CA LEU A 108 5.54 -5.67 -11.49
C LEU A 108 5.08 -4.42 -12.27
N LYS A 109 5.98 -3.47 -12.46
CA LYS A 109 5.80 -2.45 -13.50
C LYS A 109 5.96 -3.15 -14.85
N GLY A 110 4.94 -3.11 -15.69
CA GLY A 110 5.00 -3.58 -17.05
C GLY A 110 6.23 -2.99 -17.74
N LYS A 111 6.81 -3.76 -18.67
CA LYS A 111 8.01 -3.46 -19.44
C LYS A 111 8.16 -1.96 -19.70
N SER A 112 9.11 -1.31 -19.06
CA SER A 112 9.64 -0.05 -19.54
C SER A 112 10.17 -0.28 -20.94
N ALA A 113 9.58 0.37 -21.93
CA ALA A 113 9.92 0.18 -23.35
C ALA A 113 11.28 0.80 -23.73
N ASP A 114 12.05 1.27 -22.75
CA ASP A 114 13.28 2.02 -22.95
C ASP A 114 14.51 1.20 -22.57
N SER A 115 15.21 0.75 -23.63
CA SER A 115 16.64 0.44 -23.69
C SER A 115 17.15 -0.83 -22.97
N PHE A 116 17.57 -1.79 -23.76
CA PHE A 116 18.17 -3.07 -23.44
C PHE A 116 17.18 -4.21 -23.11
N SER A 117 16.35 -4.53 -24.08
CA SER A 117 15.27 -5.53 -23.98
C SER A 117 15.71 -7.00 -23.83
N PHE A 118 17.00 -7.29 -23.62
CA PHE A 118 17.46 -8.66 -23.39
C PHE A 118 17.72 -8.99 -21.91
N LEU A 119 17.69 -7.99 -21.02
CA LEU A 119 17.66 -8.20 -19.57
C LEU A 119 16.26 -7.79 -19.10
N PRO A 120 15.44 -8.74 -18.63
CA PRO A 120 14.19 -8.37 -17.97
C PRO A 120 14.54 -7.72 -16.62
N VAL A 121 14.77 -6.42 -16.61
CA VAL A 121 14.78 -5.65 -15.37
C VAL A 121 13.34 -5.53 -14.95
N ASN A 122 12.87 -6.49 -14.17
CA ASN A 122 11.57 -6.41 -13.52
C ASN A 122 11.65 -5.30 -12.49
N THR A 123 11.18 -4.12 -12.86
CA THR A 123 11.05 -3.01 -11.94
C THR A 123 9.79 -3.23 -11.12
N ASN A 124 9.95 -3.84 -9.95
CA ASN A 124 8.87 -4.00 -8.99
C ASN A 124 8.80 -2.74 -8.12
N SER A 125 7.62 -2.19 -7.92
CA SER A 125 7.38 -1.16 -6.90
C SER A 125 6.68 -1.75 -5.70
N LEU A 126 6.99 -1.25 -4.50
CA LEU A 126 6.29 -1.61 -3.27
C LEU A 126 5.00 -0.81 -3.17
N CYS A 127 3.88 -1.50 -3.02
CA CYS A 127 2.55 -0.91 -3.04
C CYS A 127 1.74 -1.28 -1.80
N ARG A 128 0.77 -0.42 -1.48
CA ARG A 128 -0.29 -0.64 -0.51
C ARG A 128 -1.65 -0.43 -1.17
N LEU A 129 -2.61 -1.29 -0.88
CA LEU A 129 -4.01 -1.20 -1.30
C LEU A 129 -4.91 -1.36 -0.08
N ASP A 130 -6.04 -0.68 -0.04
CA ASP A 130 -7.05 -0.91 1.01
C ASP A 130 -7.54 -2.38 0.98
N ILE A 131 -7.77 -2.96 2.16
CA ILE A 131 -8.09 -4.39 2.29
C ILE A 131 -9.38 -4.79 1.54
N ASP A 132 -10.31 -3.86 1.33
CA ASP A 132 -11.52 -4.09 0.54
C ASP A 132 -11.29 -4.08 -0.98
N GLY A 133 -10.06 -3.79 -1.41
CA GLY A 133 -9.64 -3.71 -2.81
C GLY A 133 -10.23 -2.50 -3.54
N LYS A 134 -10.72 -1.48 -2.82
CA LYS A 134 -11.21 -0.25 -3.43
C LYS A 134 -10.11 0.81 -3.52
N GLY A 135 -10.27 1.68 -4.50
CA GLY A 135 -9.33 2.76 -4.74
C GLY A 135 -8.17 2.36 -5.66
N LYS A 136 -7.17 3.20 -5.68
CA LYS A 136 -5.93 2.94 -6.43
C LYS A 136 -4.83 2.53 -5.45
N PRO A 137 -3.96 1.60 -5.83
CA PRO A 137 -2.79 1.29 -5.04
C PRO A 137 -1.92 2.53 -4.82
N GLU A 138 -1.47 2.72 -3.60
CA GLU A 138 -0.47 3.73 -3.26
C GLU A 138 0.93 3.14 -3.35
N ILE A 139 1.82 3.82 -4.04
CA ILE A 139 3.22 3.40 -4.17
C ILE A 139 3.98 3.90 -2.94
N LEU A 140 4.54 2.97 -2.17
CA LEU A 140 5.35 3.26 -1.00
C LEU A 140 6.83 3.42 -1.37
N ASP A 141 7.29 2.65 -2.36
CA ASP A 141 8.60 2.78 -2.99
C ASP A 141 8.48 2.48 -4.48
N ASP A 142 8.95 3.40 -5.32
CA ASP A 142 8.88 3.29 -6.79
C ASP A 142 10.13 2.64 -7.40
N ASP A 143 11.17 2.45 -6.61
CA ASP A 143 12.37 1.76 -7.02
C ASP A 143 12.17 0.23 -7.00
N PRO A 144 12.97 -0.53 -7.78
CA PRO A 144 12.87 -1.98 -7.80
C PRO A 144 13.04 -2.59 -6.42
N CYS A 145 12.07 -3.41 -6.01
CA CYS A 145 12.07 -4.04 -4.69
C CYS A 145 11.66 -5.51 -4.76
N MET A 146 12.04 -6.29 -3.75
CA MET A 146 11.68 -7.69 -3.58
C MET A 146 11.73 -8.10 -2.11
N TYR A 147 11.22 -9.29 -1.80
CA TYR A 147 11.23 -9.88 -0.46
C TYR A 147 10.61 -8.99 0.62
N ALA A 148 9.50 -8.31 0.28
CA ALA A 148 8.80 -7.45 1.22
C ALA A 148 8.14 -8.26 2.36
N SER A 149 8.35 -7.83 3.59
CA SER A 149 7.78 -8.41 4.82
C SER A 149 7.25 -7.32 5.72
N LEU A 150 5.97 -7.39 6.09
CA LEU A 150 5.36 -6.48 7.05
C LEU A 150 5.67 -6.93 8.49
N VAL A 151 6.21 -6.01 9.29
CA VAL A 151 6.46 -6.18 10.71
C VAL A 151 5.95 -4.94 11.46
N GLY A 152 4.87 -5.09 12.19
CA GLY A 152 4.19 -3.98 12.86
C GLY A 152 3.67 -2.94 11.87
N ASN A 153 4.25 -1.75 11.88
CA ASN A 153 3.90 -0.65 10.98
C ASN A 153 4.99 -0.36 9.94
N TYR A 154 5.90 -1.29 9.70
CA TYR A 154 6.98 -1.15 8.72
C TYR A 154 7.05 -2.34 7.78
N LEU A 155 7.34 -2.04 6.52
CA LEU A 155 7.73 -3.03 5.51
C LEU A 155 9.23 -3.05 5.40
N TYR A 156 9.83 -4.22 5.62
CA TYR A 156 11.25 -4.50 5.38
C TYR A 156 11.36 -5.20 4.03
N TYR A 157 12.28 -4.75 3.17
CA TYR A 157 12.39 -5.26 1.81
C TYR A 157 13.79 -5.05 1.25
N LEU A 158 14.12 -5.80 0.22
CA LEU A 158 15.32 -5.52 -0.57
C LEU A 158 14.99 -4.46 -1.61
N HIS A 159 15.71 -3.36 -1.53
CA HIS A 159 15.65 -2.23 -2.44
C HIS A 159 16.86 -2.28 -3.38
N TYR A 160 16.65 -2.00 -4.66
CA TYR A 160 17.72 -1.92 -5.65
C TYR A 160 17.86 -0.49 -6.16
N ASP A 161 19.09 0.00 -6.13
CA ASP A 161 19.49 1.21 -6.83
C ASP A 161 20.84 1.00 -7.58
N THR A 162 21.20 1.97 -8.41
CA THR A 162 22.42 1.87 -9.23
C THR A 162 23.71 2.17 -8.47
N THR A 163 23.61 2.66 -7.23
CA THR A 163 24.77 3.07 -6.40
C THR A 163 25.23 1.93 -5.51
N ASP A 164 24.32 1.39 -4.72
CA ASP A 164 24.60 0.38 -3.70
C ASP A 164 24.10 -1.03 -4.07
N ALA A 165 23.55 -1.19 -5.30
CA ALA A 165 22.91 -2.41 -5.77
C ALA A 165 21.73 -2.84 -4.88
N THR A 166 21.70 -4.07 -4.38
CA THR A 166 20.59 -4.58 -3.57
C THR A 166 20.92 -4.47 -2.09
N THR A 167 20.14 -3.70 -1.35
CA THR A 167 20.35 -3.42 0.08
C THR A 167 19.05 -3.56 0.87
N LEU A 168 19.14 -3.73 2.19
CA LEU A 168 17.98 -3.84 3.06
C LEU A 168 17.45 -2.45 3.43
N TYR A 169 16.20 -2.22 3.12
CA TYR A 169 15.44 -1.02 3.45
C TYR A 169 14.24 -1.32 4.34
N LYS A 170 13.74 -0.30 4.98
CA LYS A 170 12.40 -0.28 5.56
C LYS A 170 11.66 0.98 5.17
N VAL A 171 10.34 0.91 5.11
CA VAL A 171 9.43 2.03 4.93
C VAL A 171 8.21 1.84 5.81
N LYS A 172 7.71 2.92 6.39
CA LYS A 172 6.47 2.88 7.16
C LYS A 172 5.27 2.67 6.25
N ILE A 173 4.22 2.05 6.76
CA ILE A 173 3.01 1.74 5.97
C ILE A 173 2.31 2.98 5.38
N ASP A 174 2.64 4.19 5.82
CA ASP A 174 2.17 5.46 5.24
C ASP A 174 3.10 6.03 4.13
N GLY A 175 4.13 5.28 3.74
CA GLY A 175 5.13 5.68 2.74
C GLY A 175 6.19 6.66 3.24
N LYS A 176 6.20 6.97 4.54
CA LYS A 176 7.21 7.83 5.16
C LYS A 176 8.31 7.01 5.83
N GLU A 177 9.31 7.71 6.36
CA GLU A 177 10.42 7.10 7.09
C GLU A 177 11.08 5.96 6.28
N LYS A 178 11.25 6.18 4.94
CA LYS A 178 12.02 5.25 4.09
C LYS A 178 13.51 5.44 4.41
N GLU A 179 14.15 4.37 4.87
CA GLU A 179 15.58 4.40 5.20
C GLU A 179 16.27 3.05 4.94
N GLN A 180 17.55 3.13 4.61
CA GLN A 180 18.41 1.97 4.52
C GLN A 180 18.72 1.45 5.92
N VAL A 181 18.38 0.19 6.16
CA VAL A 181 18.64 -0.48 7.45
C VAL A 181 20.06 -1.03 7.47
N GLU A 182 20.49 -1.67 6.37
CA GLU A 182 21.78 -2.32 6.24
C GLU A 182 22.23 -2.34 4.77
N LYS A 183 23.53 -2.23 4.53
CA LYS A 183 24.11 -2.31 3.18
C LYS A 183 24.17 -3.74 2.61
N GLN A 184 24.03 -4.73 3.46
CA GLN A 184 24.00 -6.14 3.02
C GLN A 184 22.60 -6.53 2.57
N SER A 185 22.54 -7.42 1.58
CA SER A 185 21.30 -8.02 1.10
C SER A 185 20.90 -9.16 2.04
N TYR A 186 20.04 -8.89 3.00
CA TYR A 186 19.44 -9.94 3.82
C TYR A 186 18.04 -10.28 3.31
N PHE A 187 17.71 -11.56 3.29
CA PHE A 187 16.35 -11.97 3.05
C PHE A 187 15.48 -11.53 4.23
N THR A 188 14.44 -10.78 3.95
CA THR A 188 13.43 -10.45 4.94
C THR A 188 12.55 -11.67 5.17
N ALA A 189 12.21 -11.92 6.42
CA ALA A 189 11.31 -12.99 6.80
C ALA A 189 10.34 -12.49 7.86
N SER A 190 9.18 -13.09 7.94
CA SER A 190 8.29 -12.82 9.06
C SER A 190 8.87 -13.42 10.35
N THR A 191 8.55 -12.79 11.46
CA THR A 191 8.95 -13.24 12.81
C THR A 191 7.73 -13.26 13.70
N ASP A 192 7.80 -14.02 14.79
CA ASP A 192 6.77 -14.04 15.83
C ASP A 192 6.88 -12.85 16.81
N GLY A 193 7.81 -11.95 16.58
CA GLY A 193 8.08 -10.78 17.42
C GLY A 193 9.08 -11.03 18.54
N GLN A 194 9.69 -12.22 18.60
CA GLN A 194 10.69 -12.55 19.60
C GLN A 194 12.11 -12.66 19.02
N TYR A 195 12.23 -12.98 17.72
CA TYR A 195 13.49 -13.23 17.03
C TYR A 195 13.50 -12.62 15.65
#